data_e759292ae2ccb0264acd8d178358c6a1
#
_entry.id   e759292ae2ccb0264acd8d178358c6a1
#
_cell.length_a   1.000
_cell.length_b   1.000
_cell.length_c   1.000
_cell.angle_alpha   90.00
_cell.angle_beta   90.00
_cell.angle_gamma   90.00
#
_symmetry.space_group_name_H-M   'P 1'
#
loop_
_entity.id
_entity.type
_entity.pdbx_description
1 polymer ?
#
loop_
_entity_poly.entity_id
_entity_poly.type
_entity_poly.pdbx_seq_one_letter_code
_entity_poly.pdbx_strand_id
1 'polypeptide(L)'
;MAALDPKFATSDESLLLYAEMDKAAIRTVQRQLKTGHLVRILPGMVSASAPDQWPALAARERLRVLAALFPRSVLAYRSAFNGGLPENGEIHLTSSYRRDVALPGLKVVLWEGPPPASGDLPMQGREVYFPSLPRTLLENLTASRGEQPKVVGKAAVEQRLLSICDARGEHALSELREQARVLAPQLSMAKAFNILDDMVGSILGTRSSRLVTPVGKARTAPVPYDADRVALFEQFAAQLRSTALQQAPAVAFSEQAQINLAFLESYFSNFIEGTEFEVQEARGFVLQGQPVLVRPQDSHDILGVFHQARDKGWANQTLATGEAVLTQLRERHAHQMRERPEVSPGEFKDKPNRAGNTEFVAPALVRGTLVQGSLLLPTVPAGMPRALLAMFVVTEVHPFTDGNGRLARLVMNAELSVVNACRIIIPTLFREEYLDCLRVLTRDGEAEPFLGAMQKIQQWTAAFNYNDIDQVIDQMSACNAFERSRSQFKLLAPSTQTREV
;
A
#
# COMPACT_ATOMS: atom_id res chain seq x y z
N MET A 1 41.07 38.29 -32.48
CA MET A 1 40.41 37.61 -31.34
C MET A 1 39.96 38.70 -30.37
N ALA A 2 38.72 39.15 -30.46
CA ALA A 2 38.15 40.07 -29.48
C ALA A 2 37.72 39.22 -28.29
N ALA A 3 38.35 39.47 -27.14
CA ALA A 3 38.03 38.81 -25.89
C ALA A 3 36.54 39.08 -25.55
N LEU A 4 35.81 38.06 -25.20
CA LEU A 4 34.48 38.18 -24.59
C LEU A 4 34.57 39.10 -23.37
N ASP A 5 33.61 40.03 -23.25
CA ASP A 5 33.50 40.90 -22.06
C ASP A 5 33.46 39.96 -20.80
N PRO A 6 34.30 40.20 -19.78
CA PRO A 6 34.37 39.36 -18.60
C PRO A 6 33.04 39.12 -17.88
N LYS A 7 32.04 40.00 -18.11
CA LYS A 7 30.66 39.79 -17.61
C LYS A 7 29.91 38.62 -18.24
N PHE A 8 30.37 38.12 -19.40
CA PHE A 8 29.79 36.97 -20.11
C PHE A 8 30.68 35.71 -20.05
N ALA A 9 31.87 35.80 -19.44
CA ALA A 9 32.86 34.74 -19.42
C ALA A 9 32.86 33.92 -18.10
N THR A 10 31.98 34.16 -17.16
CA THR A 10 32.05 33.57 -15.80
C THR A 10 30.89 32.67 -15.40
N SER A 11 29.98 32.32 -16.31
CA SER A 11 29.03 31.25 -16.02
C SER A 11 29.07 30.24 -17.19
N ASP A 12 28.93 28.99 -16.81
CA ASP A 12 28.73 27.82 -17.69
C ASP A 12 27.40 27.94 -18.50
N GLU A 13 26.99 29.17 -18.77
CA GLU A 13 25.75 29.56 -19.44
C GLU A 13 25.88 29.48 -20.95
N SER A 14 25.58 28.30 -21.45
CA SER A 14 25.52 28.07 -22.91
C SER A 14 24.27 28.61 -23.57
N LEU A 15 23.31 29.18 -22.79
CA LEU A 15 22.04 29.75 -23.27
C LEU A 15 21.91 31.22 -22.92
N LEU A 16 21.65 32.08 -23.92
CA LEU A 16 21.51 33.49 -23.75
C LEU A 16 20.08 33.94 -24.11
N LEU A 17 19.42 34.66 -23.19
CA LEU A 17 18.03 35.08 -23.31
C LEU A 17 17.93 36.61 -23.37
N TYR A 18 17.35 37.16 -24.43
CA TYR A 18 17.26 38.62 -24.66
C TYR A 18 16.49 39.34 -23.55
N ALA A 19 15.49 38.69 -22.92
CA ALA A 19 14.74 39.29 -21.84
C ALA A 19 15.56 39.59 -20.57
N GLU A 20 16.74 38.97 -20.44
CA GLU A 20 17.65 39.14 -19.31
C GLU A 20 18.80 40.12 -19.60
N MET A 21 18.79 40.77 -20.78
CA MET A 21 19.89 41.57 -21.26
C MET A 21 19.52 43.05 -21.36
N ASP A 22 20.48 43.92 -21.11
CA ASP A 22 20.39 45.34 -21.46
C ASP A 22 20.60 45.57 -22.96
N LYS A 23 20.35 46.82 -23.42
CA LYS A 23 20.49 47.19 -24.81
C LYS A 23 21.91 47.02 -25.37
N ALA A 24 22.95 47.16 -24.54
CA ALA A 24 24.34 47.01 -24.95
C ALA A 24 24.70 45.56 -25.17
N ALA A 25 24.29 44.67 -24.25
CA ALA A 25 24.44 43.22 -24.37
C ALA A 25 23.73 42.66 -25.59
N ILE A 26 22.50 43.10 -25.88
CA ILE A 26 21.76 42.70 -27.10
C ILE A 26 22.51 43.09 -28.38
N ARG A 27 23.12 44.29 -28.44
CA ARG A 27 23.94 44.72 -29.62
C ARG A 27 25.16 43.80 -29.76
N THR A 28 25.79 43.41 -28.68
CA THR A 28 26.95 42.49 -28.71
C THR A 28 26.54 41.12 -29.21
N VAL A 29 25.45 40.57 -28.72
CA VAL A 29 24.88 39.29 -29.17
C VAL A 29 24.50 39.32 -30.66
N GLN A 30 23.91 40.43 -31.13
CA GLN A 30 23.59 40.64 -32.56
C GLN A 30 24.84 40.64 -33.44
N ARG A 31 25.95 41.18 -32.97
CA ARG A 31 27.26 41.14 -33.66
C ARG A 31 27.78 39.71 -33.73
N GLN A 32 27.75 38.99 -32.61
CA GLN A 32 28.21 37.59 -32.52
C GLN A 32 27.36 36.64 -33.39
N LEU A 33 26.07 36.92 -33.55
CA LEU A 33 25.21 36.20 -34.50
C LEU A 33 25.65 36.41 -35.94
N LYS A 34 26.05 37.67 -36.31
CA LYS A 34 26.54 37.98 -37.66
C LYS A 34 27.88 37.34 -37.97
N THR A 35 28.72 37.14 -36.96
CA THR A 35 30.04 36.50 -37.10
C THR A 35 30.00 34.98 -36.94
N GLY A 36 28.82 34.40 -36.69
CA GLY A 36 28.65 32.94 -36.53
C GLY A 36 29.14 32.38 -35.22
N HIS A 37 29.54 33.22 -34.22
CA HIS A 37 29.92 32.74 -32.89
C HIS A 37 28.72 32.31 -32.02
N LEU A 38 27.54 32.84 -32.35
CA LEU A 38 26.28 32.43 -31.73
C LEU A 38 25.28 31.99 -32.81
N VAL A 39 24.41 31.07 -32.46
CA VAL A 39 23.33 30.61 -33.33
C VAL A 39 21.98 30.92 -32.64
N ARG A 40 21.04 31.38 -33.45
CA ARG A 40 19.68 31.64 -32.98
C ARG A 40 18.91 30.34 -32.90
N ILE A 41 18.41 30.03 -31.71
CA ILE A 41 17.51 28.90 -31.47
C ILE A 41 16.08 29.34 -31.80
N LEU A 42 15.64 30.44 -31.18
CA LEU A 42 14.31 31.05 -31.35
C LEU A 42 14.43 32.58 -31.22
N PRO A 43 13.41 33.35 -31.61
CA PRO A 43 13.35 34.77 -31.26
C PRO A 43 13.54 35.00 -29.78
N GLY A 44 14.56 35.74 -29.38
CA GLY A 44 14.92 36.00 -27.96
C GLY A 44 15.80 34.95 -27.29
N MET A 45 16.19 33.89 -28.00
CA MET A 45 17.00 32.80 -27.45
C MET A 45 18.13 32.40 -28.39
N VAL A 46 19.37 32.47 -27.91
CA VAL A 46 20.57 32.15 -28.70
C VAL A 46 21.55 31.31 -27.89
N SER A 47 22.41 30.55 -28.56
CA SER A 47 23.44 29.74 -27.90
C SER A 47 24.73 29.70 -28.70
N ALA A 48 25.86 29.50 -28.01
CA ALA A 48 27.14 29.15 -28.61
C ALA A 48 27.32 27.63 -28.79
N SER A 49 26.45 26.83 -28.15
CA SER A 49 26.52 25.38 -28.20
C SER A 49 26.01 24.78 -29.49
N ALA A 50 26.47 23.60 -29.84
CA ALA A 50 26.01 22.86 -31.01
C ALA A 50 24.54 22.47 -30.92
N PRO A 51 23.80 22.36 -32.02
CA PRO A 51 22.35 22.10 -32.03
C PRO A 51 21.90 20.83 -31.35
N ASP A 52 22.73 19.80 -31.31
CA ASP A 52 22.50 18.51 -30.61
C ASP A 52 22.45 18.64 -29.09
N GLN A 53 23.08 19.69 -28.53
CA GLN A 53 23.08 20.00 -27.10
C GLN A 53 21.87 20.82 -26.62
N TRP A 54 21.15 21.49 -27.56
CA TRP A 54 20.06 22.39 -27.21
C TRP A 54 18.93 21.77 -26.41
N PRO A 55 18.48 20.51 -26.67
CA PRO A 55 17.44 19.88 -25.86
C PRO A 55 17.85 19.72 -24.37
N ALA A 56 19.08 19.30 -24.11
CA ALA A 56 19.59 19.15 -22.74
C ALA A 56 19.71 20.51 -22.04
N LEU A 57 20.17 21.54 -22.75
CA LEU A 57 20.26 22.91 -22.25
C LEU A 57 18.87 23.49 -21.92
N ALA A 58 17.93 23.37 -22.85
CA ALA A 58 16.57 23.84 -22.65
C ALA A 58 15.88 23.12 -21.49
N ALA A 59 16.14 21.82 -21.27
CA ALA A 59 15.62 21.06 -20.16
C ALA A 59 16.23 21.52 -18.82
N ARG A 60 17.55 21.73 -18.75
CA ARG A 60 18.26 22.22 -17.57
C ARG A 60 17.81 23.62 -17.16
N GLU A 61 17.68 24.52 -18.12
CA GLU A 61 17.35 25.94 -17.93
C GLU A 61 15.83 26.21 -18.08
N ARG A 62 15.00 25.18 -18.05
CA ARG A 62 13.57 25.24 -18.43
C ARG A 62 12.81 26.41 -17.80
N LEU A 63 12.90 26.59 -16.48
CA LEU A 63 12.17 27.66 -15.80
C LEU A 63 12.65 29.06 -16.24
N ARG A 64 13.94 29.22 -16.47
CA ARG A 64 14.55 30.44 -16.95
C ARG A 64 14.08 30.75 -18.35
N VAL A 65 14.06 29.75 -19.24
CA VAL A 65 13.56 29.88 -20.63
C VAL A 65 12.07 30.24 -20.65
N LEU A 66 11.26 29.55 -19.83
CA LEU A 66 9.81 29.83 -19.76
C LEU A 66 9.54 31.26 -19.27
N ALA A 67 10.24 31.70 -18.22
CA ALA A 67 10.08 33.06 -17.70
C ALA A 67 10.49 34.14 -18.70
N ALA A 68 11.57 33.93 -19.46
CA ALA A 68 12.08 34.89 -20.42
C ALA A 68 11.22 34.99 -21.69
N LEU A 69 10.67 33.84 -22.14
CA LEU A 69 9.89 33.81 -23.39
C LEU A 69 8.38 34.04 -23.15
N PHE A 70 7.87 33.71 -21.99
CA PHE A 70 6.44 33.77 -21.65
C PHE A 70 6.21 34.46 -20.29
N PRO A 71 6.62 35.74 -20.15
CA PRO A 71 6.47 36.45 -18.88
C PRO A 71 5.00 36.56 -18.48
N ARG A 72 4.74 36.51 -17.16
CA ARG A 72 3.43 36.55 -16.53
C ARG A 72 2.51 35.39 -16.89
N SER A 73 3.04 34.32 -17.50
CA SER A 73 2.30 33.06 -17.66
C SER A 73 2.23 32.26 -16.38
N VAL A 74 1.23 31.41 -16.29
CA VAL A 74 1.04 30.51 -15.13
C VAL A 74 1.08 29.07 -15.63
N LEU A 75 1.84 28.22 -14.95
CA LEU A 75 1.83 26.79 -15.20
C LEU A 75 0.40 26.27 -15.03
N ALA A 76 -0.09 25.44 -15.94
CA ALA A 76 -1.51 25.13 -16.00
C ALA A 76 -1.81 23.63 -16.20
N TYR A 77 -3.03 23.27 -15.88
CA TYR A 77 -3.61 21.95 -16.15
C TYR A 77 -2.73 20.80 -15.62
N ARG A 78 -2.54 19.75 -16.46
CA ARG A 78 -1.72 18.58 -16.12
C ARG A 78 -0.27 18.96 -15.75
N SER A 79 0.31 19.96 -16.40
CA SER A 79 1.67 20.39 -16.08
C SER A 79 1.81 20.98 -14.69
N ALA A 80 0.80 21.72 -14.22
CA ALA A 80 0.74 22.19 -12.84
C ALA A 80 0.54 21.02 -11.85
N PHE A 81 -0.36 20.11 -12.19
CA PHE A 81 -0.68 18.96 -11.37
C PHE A 81 0.54 18.02 -11.16
N ASN A 82 1.38 17.87 -12.19
CA ASN A 82 2.60 17.07 -12.20
C ASN A 82 3.85 17.84 -11.72
N GLY A 83 3.68 18.97 -11.02
CA GLY A 83 4.80 19.71 -10.43
C GLY A 83 5.70 20.43 -11.45
N GLY A 84 5.21 20.72 -12.66
CA GLY A 84 5.96 21.42 -13.71
C GLY A 84 6.89 20.51 -14.52
N LEU A 85 6.76 19.21 -14.39
CA LEU A 85 7.48 18.27 -15.24
C LEU A 85 6.78 18.15 -16.60
N PRO A 86 7.53 18.12 -17.72
CA PRO A 86 6.97 17.84 -19.04
C PRO A 86 6.37 16.43 -19.08
N GLU A 87 5.22 16.30 -19.71
CA GLU A 87 4.60 15.01 -19.98
C GLU A 87 4.45 14.86 -21.49
N ASN A 88 4.92 13.76 -22.06
CA ASN A 88 4.99 13.52 -23.50
C ASN A 88 5.70 14.65 -24.30
N GLY A 89 6.71 15.28 -23.68
CA GLY A 89 7.44 16.39 -24.28
C GLY A 89 6.66 17.71 -24.33
N GLU A 90 5.52 17.83 -23.64
CA GLU A 90 4.71 19.04 -23.60
C GLU A 90 4.66 19.68 -22.20
N ILE A 91 4.57 21.02 -22.19
CA ILE A 91 4.28 21.82 -21.01
C ILE A 91 3.13 22.79 -21.32
N HIS A 92 2.15 22.86 -20.42
CA HIS A 92 0.97 23.72 -20.55
C HIS A 92 1.10 24.95 -19.63
N LEU A 93 0.90 26.14 -20.23
CA LEU A 93 0.85 27.40 -19.51
C LEU A 93 -0.46 28.13 -19.85
N THR A 94 -0.99 28.96 -18.95
CA THR A 94 -1.99 29.97 -19.27
C THR A 94 -1.32 31.33 -19.53
N SER A 95 -1.80 32.04 -20.51
CA SER A 95 -1.31 33.36 -20.94
C SER A 95 -2.48 34.22 -21.46
N SER A 96 -2.25 35.48 -21.81
CA SER A 96 -3.24 36.36 -22.44
C SER A 96 -3.58 35.99 -23.89
N TYR A 97 -2.91 34.97 -24.45
CA TYR A 97 -3.11 34.49 -25.81
C TYR A 97 -2.88 32.99 -25.92
N ARG A 98 -3.43 32.39 -26.98
CA ARG A 98 -3.22 30.98 -27.31
C ARG A 98 -2.12 30.83 -28.38
N ARG A 99 -1.13 29.98 -28.11
CA ARG A 99 -0.06 29.66 -29.07
C ARG A 99 0.67 28.36 -28.66
N ASP A 100 1.08 27.58 -29.66
CA ASP A 100 2.03 26.49 -29.50
C ASP A 100 3.43 26.96 -29.94
N VAL A 101 4.44 26.67 -29.10
CA VAL A 101 5.84 27.03 -29.37
C VAL A 101 6.71 25.78 -29.19
N ALA A 102 7.40 25.39 -30.27
CA ALA A 102 8.39 24.33 -30.24
C ALA A 102 9.72 24.87 -29.69
N LEU A 103 10.16 24.39 -28.56
CA LEU A 103 11.51 24.53 -28.01
C LEU A 103 12.32 23.26 -28.33
N PRO A 104 13.64 23.31 -28.32
CA PRO A 104 14.44 22.07 -28.41
C PRO A 104 14.07 21.08 -27.33
N GLY A 105 13.57 19.90 -27.72
CA GLY A 105 13.17 18.82 -26.79
C GLY A 105 11.91 19.10 -25.97
N LEU A 106 11.18 20.19 -26.21
CA LEU A 106 10.00 20.58 -25.46
C LEU A 106 9.00 21.36 -26.30
N LYS A 107 7.73 21.02 -26.22
CA LYS A 107 6.65 21.84 -26.78
C LYS A 107 5.94 22.62 -25.67
N VAL A 108 5.86 23.92 -25.78
CA VAL A 108 5.10 24.79 -24.88
C VAL A 108 3.74 25.08 -25.48
N VAL A 109 2.69 24.71 -24.80
CA VAL A 109 1.30 24.97 -25.22
C VAL A 109 0.73 26.08 -24.34
N LEU A 110 0.58 27.27 -24.92
CA LEU A 110 -0.03 28.44 -24.29
C LEU A 110 -1.55 28.40 -24.49
N TRP A 111 -2.28 28.42 -23.42
CA TRP A 111 -3.73 28.54 -23.41
C TRP A 111 -4.14 29.95 -23.03
N GLU A 112 -5.10 30.51 -23.72
CA GLU A 112 -5.71 31.75 -23.26
C GLU A 112 -6.42 31.50 -21.94
N GLY A 113 -6.10 32.35 -20.94
CA GLY A 113 -6.65 32.15 -19.58
C GLY A 113 -6.28 33.29 -18.63
N PRO A 114 -6.78 33.24 -17.40
CA PRO A 114 -6.58 34.27 -16.39
C PRO A 114 -5.09 34.50 -16.07
N PRO A 115 -4.68 35.73 -15.76
CA PRO A 115 -3.35 36.06 -15.27
C PRO A 115 -3.09 35.41 -13.89
N PRO A 116 -1.87 35.56 -13.35
CA PRO A 116 -1.58 35.11 -12.00
C PRO A 116 -2.60 35.65 -10.99
N ALA A 117 -3.13 34.78 -10.16
CA ALA A 117 -4.14 35.06 -9.13
C ALA A 117 -3.52 35.04 -7.72
N SER A 118 -4.30 35.46 -6.72
CA SER A 118 -3.88 35.38 -5.33
C SER A 118 -3.54 33.93 -4.94
N GLY A 119 -2.36 33.74 -4.35
CA GLY A 119 -1.83 32.41 -3.99
C GLY A 119 -0.97 31.74 -5.06
N ASP A 120 -0.94 32.25 -6.30
CA ASP A 120 0.03 31.80 -7.31
C ASP A 120 1.41 32.35 -6.97
N LEU A 121 2.44 31.53 -7.01
CA LEU A 121 3.79 31.88 -6.57
C LEU A 121 4.75 32.04 -7.75
N PRO A 122 5.55 33.11 -7.80
CA PRO A 122 6.58 33.25 -8.82
C PRO A 122 7.62 32.14 -8.68
N MET A 123 7.93 31.46 -9.78
CA MET A 123 8.88 30.35 -9.79
C MET A 123 10.31 30.88 -9.71
N GLN A 124 11.01 30.59 -8.63
CA GLN A 124 12.37 31.07 -8.34
C GLN A 124 12.51 32.59 -8.46
N GLY A 125 11.49 33.35 -8.05
CA GLY A 125 11.49 34.82 -8.16
C GLY A 125 11.35 35.37 -9.58
N ARG A 126 11.01 34.53 -10.58
CA ARG A 126 10.85 34.91 -12.00
C ARG A 126 9.38 35.18 -12.35
N GLU A 127 9.14 35.84 -13.47
CA GLU A 127 7.80 36.19 -13.98
C GLU A 127 7.05 35.01 -14.66
N VAL A 128 7.30 33.77 -14.26
CA VAL A 128 6.45 32.61 -14.52
C VAL A 128 5.97 32.06 -13.22
N TYR A 129 4.71 31.68 -13.13
CA TYR A 129 4.06 31.37 -11.85
C TYR A 129 3.69 29.90 -11.74
N PHE A 130 3.87 29.35 -10.55
CA PHE A 130 3.27 28.08 -10.16
C PHE A 130 1.89 28.38 -9.56
N PRO A 131 0.81 27.76 -10.07
CA PRO A 131 -0.54 28.03 -9.57
C PRO A 131 -0.71 27.52 -8.15
N SER A 132 -1.60 28.16 -7.39
CA SER A 132 -2.05 27.67 -6.11
C SER A 132 -2.72 26.30 -6.25
N LEU A 133 -2.72 25.49 -5.19
CA LEU A 133 -3.34 24.17 -5.20
C LEU A 133 -4.85 24.23 -5.59
N PRO A 134 -5.66 25.18 -5.04
CA PRO A 134 -7.05 25.34 -5.48
C PRO A 134 -7.16 25.59 -6.99
N ARG A 135 -6.31 26.47 -7.56
CA ARG A 135 -6.29 26.74 -9.00
C ARG A 135 -5.95 25.49 -9.81
N THR A 136 -4.91 24.77 -9.40
CA THR A 136 -4.49 23.52 -10.04
C THR A 136 -5.63 22.50 -10.10
N LEU A 137 -6.37 22.32 -9.00
CA LEU A 137 -7.49 21.38 -8.96
C LEU A 137 -8.67 21.83 -9.82
N LEU A 138 -9.03 23.12 -9.77
CA LEU A 138 -10.10 23.71 -10.59
C LEU A 138 -9.80 23.56 -12.09
N GLU A 139 -8.60 23.92 -12.54
CA GLU A 139 -8.20 23.80 -13.93
C GLU A 139 -8.30 22.36 -14.44
N ASN A 140 -7.93 21.37 -13.61
CA ASN A 140 -7.96 19.96 -13.96
C ASN A 140 -9.36 19.31 -13.92
N LEU A 141 -10.37 20.02 -13.44
CA LEU A 141 -11.78 19.66 -13.50
C LEU A 141 -12.54 20.32 -14.66
N THR A 142 -11.85 21.13 -15.48
CA THR A 142 -12.46 21.73 -16.67
C THR A 142 -12.64 20.69 -17.78
N ALA A 143 -13.55 20.97 -18.70
CA ALA A 143 -13.74 20.11 -19.87
C ALA A 143 -12.51 20.14 -20.79
N SER A 144 -12.07 18.97 -21.23
CA SER A 144 -10.99 18.81 -22.20
C SER A 144 -11.42 17.81 -23.27
N ARG A 145 -11.04 18.07 -24.53
CA ARG A 145 -11.32 17.23 -25.70
C ARG A 145 -10.01 16.95 -26.43
N GLY A 146 -9.93 15.82 -27.13
CA GLY A 146 -8.79 15.39 -27.93
C GLY A 146 -8.13 14.13 -27.39
N GLU A 147 -7.25 13.51 -28.18
CA GLU A 147 -6.53 12.28 -27.86
C GLU A 147 -5.55 12.48 -26.68
N GLN A 148 -5.00 13.67 -26.54
CA GLN A 148 -4.16 14.07 -25.40
C GLN A 148 -4.83 15.19 -24.61
N PRO A 149 -5.65 14.87 -23.59
CA PRO A 149 -6.34 15.87 -22.81
C PRO A 149 -5.34 16.72 -22.01
N LYS A 150 -5.56 18.05 -22.00
CA LYS A 150 -4.74 18.97 -21.19
C LYS A 150 -4.91 18.82 -19.69
N VAL A 151 -5.92 18.11 -19.24
CA VAL A 151 -6.28 17.88 -17.82
C VAL A 151 -6.04 16.44 -17.41
N VAL A 152 -5.76 16.22 -16.13
CA VAL A 152 -5.64 14.86 -15.57
C VAL A 152 -6.99 14.20 -15.28
N GLY A 153 -8.07 14.99 -15.20
CA GLY A 153 -9.43 14.52 -15.05
C GLY A 153 -9.86 14.24 -13.60
N LYS A 154 -11.14 13.86 -13.46
CA LYS A 154 -11.82 13.71 -12.15
C LYS A 154 -11.15 12.70 -11.22
N ALA A 155 -10.73 11.54 -11.75
CA ALA A 155 -10.15 10.47 -10.93
C ALA A 155 -8.84 10.89 -10.25
N ALA A 156 -7.95 11.55 -10.98
CA ALA A 156 -6.68 12.03 -10.40
C ALA A 156 -6.90 13.15 -9.36
N VAL A 157 -7.85 14.06 -9.63
CA VAL A 157 -8.22 15.10 -8.64
C VAL A 157 -8.83 14.49 -7.39
N GLU A 158 -9.73 13.51 -7.52
CA GLU A 158 -10.32 12.79 -6.40
C GLU A 158 -9.26 12.10 -5.54
N GLN A 159 -8.34 11.39 -6.18
CA GLN A 159 -7.22 10.73 -5.48
C GLN A 159 -6.34 11.74 -4.73
N ARG A 160 -6.10 12.92 -5.34
CA ARG A 160 -5.35 13.99 -4.67
C ARG A 160 -6.08 14.55 -3.45
N LEU A 161 -7.40 14.71 -3.52
CA LEU A 161 -8.23 15.17 -2.40
C LEU A 161 -8.24 14.13 -1.26
N LEU A 162 -8.37 12.84 -1.57
CA LEU A 162 -8.26 11.75 -0.60
C LEU A 162 -6.91 11.77 0.10
N SER A 163 -5.80 11.89 -0.66
CA SER A 163 -4.45 11.98 -0.10
C SER A 163 -4.26 13.20 0.81
N ILE A 164 -4.88 14.34 0.50
CA ILE A 164 -4.84 15.54 1.35
C ILE A 164 -5.62 15.28 2.64
N CYS A 165 -6.79 14.67 2.57
CA CYS A 165 -7.59 14.31 3.73
C CYS A 165 -6.84 13.36 4.66
N ASP A 166 -6.19 12.33 4.11
CA ASP A 166 -5.44 11.34 4.88
C ASP A 166 -4.19 11.93 5.54
N ALA A 167 -3.45 12.77 4.81
CA ALA A 167 -2.21 13.35 5.30
C ALA A 167 -2.40 14.54 6.23
N ARG A 168 -3.47 15.35 6.07
CA ARG A 168 -3.64 16.65 6.71
C ARG A 168 -4.97 16.83 7.43
N GLY A 169 -5.86 15.84 7.33
CA GLY A 169 -7.17 15.82 7.98
C GLY A 169 -8.26 16.60 7.23
N GLU A 170 -9.49 16.45 7.74
CA GLU A 170 -10.71 17.04 7.17
C GLU A 170 -10.72 18.57 7.15
N HIS A 171 -10.07 19.18 8.14
CA HIS A 171 -9.97 20.65 8.23
C HIS A 171 -9.21 21.24 7.05
N ALA A 172 -8.07 20.65 6.66
CA ALA A 172 -7.28 21.08 5.51
C ALA A 172 -8.05 20.95 4.20
N LEU A 173 -8.91 19.92 4.09
CA LEU A 173 -9.77 19.71 2.92
C LEU A 173 -10.89 20.77 2.87
N SER A 174 -11.46 21.14 4.02
CA SER A 174 -12.44 22.20 4.14
C SER A 174 -11.86 23.57 3.80
N GLU A 175 -10.66 23.90 4.30
CA GLU A 175 -9.94 25.14 3.95
C GLU A 175 -9.67 25.22 2.43
N LEU A 176 -9.21 24.13 1.82
CA LEU A 176 -8.97 24.04 0.39
C LEU A 176 -10.24 24.33 -0.41
N ARG A 177 -11.39 23.80 0.02
CA ARG A 177 -12.70 24.05 -0.57
C ARG A 177 -13.08 25.53 -0.51
N GLU A 178 -12.87 26.19 0.63
CA GLU A 178 -13.17 27.62 0.80
C GLU A 178 -12.25 28.49 -0.07
N GLN A 179 -10.96 28.17 -0.14
CA GLN A 179 -10.02 28.86 -1.04
C GLN A 179 -10.44 28.71 -2.50
N ALA A 180 -10.84 27.49 -2.91
CA ALA A 180 -11.36 27.25 -4.27
C ALA A 180 -12.66 28.00 -4.56
N ARG A 181 -13.55 28.16 -3.56
CA ARG A 181 -14.81 28.91 -3.69
C ARG A 181 -14.55 30.38 -4.00
N VAL A 182 -13.59 30.99 -3.32
CA VAL A 182 -13.21 32.40 -3.53
C VAL A 182 -12.53 32.60 -4.88
N LEU A 183 -11.71 31.61 -5.30
CA LEU A 183 -10.90 31.71 -6.51
C LEU A 183 -11.70 31.41 -7.81
N ALA A 184 -12.65 30.49 -7.75
CA ALA A 184 -13.38 30.02 -8.94
C ALA A 184 -14.09 31.12 -9.75
N PRO A 185 -14.74 32.14 -9.16
CA PRO A 185 -15.30 33.26 -9.90
C PRO A 185 -14.23 34.08 -10.65
N GLN A 186 -13.07 34.32 -10.02
CA GLN A 186 -11.96 35.07 -10.59
C GLN A 186 -11.37 34.38 -11.82
N LEU A 187 -11.41 33.03 -11.82
CA LEU A 187 -10.95 32.19 -12.92
C LEU A 187 -12.04 31.83 -13.93
N SER A 188 -13.29 32.27 -13.73
CA SER A 188 -14.46 31.87 -14.52
C SER A 188 -14.69 30.34 -14.51
N MET A 189 -14.42 29.68 -13.39
CA MET A 189 -14.44 28.20 -13.24
C MET A 189 -15.54 27.68 -12.30
N ALA A 190 -16.71 28.33 -12.29
CA ALA A 190 -17.84 27.95 -11.42
C ALA A 190 -18.28 26.48 -11.60
N LYS A 191 -18.28 25.95 -12.83
CA LYS A 191 -18.63 24.54 -13.09
C LYS A 191 -17.60 23.58 -12.50
N ALA A 192 -16.31 23.90 -12.61
CA ALA A 192 -15.24 23.09 -12.01
C ALA A 192 -15.31 23.12 -10.48
N PHE A 193 -15.66 24.27 -9.89
CA PHE A 193 -15.87 24.40 -8.45
C PHE A 193 -17.03 23.52 -7.97
N ASN A 194 -18.15 23.48 -8.67
CA ASN A 194 -19.27 22.63 -8.27
C ASN A 194 -18.86 21.14 -8.22
N ILE A 195 -18.05 20.70 -9.18
CA ILE A 195 -17.52 19.32 -9.18
C ILE A 195 -16.59 19.10 -7.97
N LEU A 196 -15.71 20.05 -7.69
CA LEU A 196 -14.78 19.99 -6.53
C LEU A 196 -15.55 19.98 -5.22
N ASP A 197 -16.54 20.87 -5.08
CA ASP A 197 -17.40 21.00 -3.89
C ASP A 197 -18.20 19.71 -3.61
N ASP A 198 -18.72 19.08 -4.65
CA ASP A 198 -19.40 17.79 -4.56
C ASP A 198 -18.43 16.67 -4.12
N MET A 199 -17.22 16.61 -4.68
CA MET A 199 -16.20 15.64 -4.29
C MET A 199 -15.78 15.81 -2.82
N VAL A 200 -15.46 17.03 -2.42
CA VAL A 200 -15.06 17.35 -1.04
C VAL A 200 -16.23 17.04 -0.08
N GLY A 201 -17.45 17.45 -0.42
CA GLY A 201 -18.65 17.17 0.37
C GLY A 201 -18.88 15.66 0.56
N SER A 202 -18.60 14.84 -0.45
CA SER A 202 -18.69 13.38 -0.35
C SER A 202 -17.61 12.79 0.53
N ILE A 203 -16.35 13.22 0.38
CA ILE A 203 -15.24 12.75 1.21
C ILE A 203 -15.47 13.10 2.70
N LEU A 204 -16.07 14.27 2.97
CA LEU A 204 -16.42 14.72 4.32
C LEU A 204 -17.76 14.17 4.84
N GLY A 205 -18.46 13.33 4.07
CA GLY A 205 -19.77 12.78 4.45
C GLY A 205 -20.92 13.80 4.52
N THR A 206 -20.73 15.02 4.01
CA THR A 206 -21.74 16.10 4.02
C THR A 206 -22.65 16.11 2.79
N ARG A 207 -22.32 15.30 1.78
CA ARG A 207 -23.09 15.12 0.54
C ARG A 207 -23.05 13.67 0.07
N SER A 208 -24.06 13.24 -0.70
CA SER A 208 -24.21 11.88 -1.25
C SER A 208 -23.81 11.78 -2.74
N SER A 209 -22.83 12.55 -3.21
CA SER A 209 -22.38 12.43 -4.60
C SER A 209 -21.47 11.20 -4.78
N ARG A 210 -21.50 10.58 -5.97
CA ARG A 210 -20.72 9.39 -6.27
C ARG A 210 -19.29 9.79 -6.65
N LEU A 211 -18.33 9.33 -5.86
CA LEU A 211 -16.92 9.35 -6.22
C LEU A 211 -16.66 8.33 -7.36
N VAL A 212 -15.63 8.59 -8.17
CA VAL A 212 -15.37 7.78 -9.38
C VAL A 212 -14.32 6.70 -9.15
N THR A 213 -13.37 6.91 -8.24
CA THR A 213 -12.34 5.93 -7.94
C THR A 213 -12.85 4.78 -7.06
N PRO A 214 -12.27 3.56 -7.16
CA PRO A 214 -12.60 2.46 -6.24
C PRO A 214 -12.39 2.85 -4.77
N VAL A 215 -11.28 3.52 -4.45
CA VAL A 215 -10.94 3.98 -3.10
C VAL A 215 -11.97 4.97 -2.57
N GLY A 216 -12.35 5.97 -3.39
CA GLY A 216 -13.39 6.94 -3.02
C GLY A 216 -14.75 6.29 -2.78
N LYS A 217 -15.15 5.36 -3.66
CA LYS A 217 -16.40 4.58 -3.51
C LYS A 217 -16.39 3.72 -2.25
N ALA A 218 -15.28 3.06 -1.97
CA ALA A 218 -15.14 2.24 -0.77
C ALA A 218 -15.22 3.07 0.51
N ARG A 219 -14.58 4.25 0.52
CA ARG A 219 -14.60 5.17 1.68
C ARG A 219 -15.98 5.76 1.98
N THR A 220 -16.79 5.96 0.96
CA THR A 220 -18.15 6.51 1.09
C THR A 220 -19.24 5.43 1.14
N ALA A 221 -18.87 4.15 1.18
CA ALA A 221 -19.82 3.05 1.38
C ALA A 221 -20.48 3.16 2.77
N PRO A 222 -21.69 2.60 2.96
CA PRO A 222 -22.35 2.57 4.27
C PRO A 222 -21.49 1.97 5.38
N VAL A 223 -20.64 0.99 5.02
CA VAL A 223 -19.56 0.45 5.87
C VAL A 223 -18.26 0.63 5.11
N PRO A 224 -17.46 1.65 5.41
CA PRO A 224 -16.23 1.93 4.69
C PRO A 224 -15.21 0.79 4.80
N TYR A 225 -14.46 0.54 3.72
CA TYR A 225 -13.45 -0.52 3.65
C TYR A 225 -12.20 -0.08 2.87
N ASP A 226 -11.11 -0.80 3.07
CA ASP A 226 -9.85 -0.61 2.36
C ASP A 226 -9.92 -1.30 0.99
N ALA A 227 -10.08 -0.50 -0.07
CA ALA A 227 -10.25 -1.02 -1.42
C ALA A 227 -8.99 -1.73 -1.94
N ASP A 228 -7.80 -1.28 -1.57
CA ASP A 228 -6.54 -1.86 -2.04
C ASP A 228 -6.33 -3.23 -1.38
N ARG A 229 -6.68 -3.36 -0.10
CA ARG A 229 -6.65 -4.66 0.59
C ARG A 229 -7.69 -5.64 0.04
N VAL A 230 -8.90 -5.16 -0.26
CA VAL A 230 -9.93 -6.01 -0.87
C VAL A 230 -9.47 -6.47 -2.26
N ALA A 231 -8.89 -5.60 -3.09
CA ALA A 231 -8.34 -5.97 -4.38
C ALA A 231 -7.22 -7.02 -4.26
N LEU A 232 -6.35 -6.91 -3.24
CA LEU A 232 -5.33 -7.92 -2.95
C LEU A 232 -5.95 -9.28 -2.58
N PHE A 233 -7.03 -9.28 -1.80
CA PHE A 233 -7.78 -10.51 -1.47
C PHE A 233 -8.42 -11.13 -2.71
N GLU A 234 -9.00 -10.32 -3.60
CA GLU A 234 -9.57 -10.78 -4.87
C GLU A 234 -8.51 -11.41 -5.78
N GLN A 235 -7.33 -10.78 -5.87
CA GLN A 235 -6.19 -11.30 -6.62
C GLN A 235 -5.73 -12.64 -6.04
N PHE A 236 -5.55 -12.75 -4.73
CA PHE A 236 -5.16 -13.99 -4.07
C PHE A 236 -6.22 -15.09 -4.26
N ALA A 237 -7.50 -14.76 -4.08
CA ALA A 237 -8.60 -15.70 -4.35
C ALA A 237 -8.61 -16.20 -5.80
N ALA A 238 -8.28 -15.35 -6.78
CA ALA A 238 -8.14 -15.75 -8.18
C ALA A 238 -7.00 -16.76 -8.38
N GLN A 239 -5.84 -16.51 -7.76
CA GLN A 239 -4.69 -17.44 -7.80
C GLN A 239 -5.04 -18.79 -7.14
N LEU A 240 -5.71 -18.76 -5.98
CA LEU A 240 -6.16 -19.98 -5.29
C LEU A 240 -7.16 -20.82 -6.11
N ARG A 241 -7.99 -20.21 -6.93
CA ARG A 241 -8.90 -20.93 -7.85
C ARG A 241 -8.16 -21.59 -9.00
N SER A 242 -7.07 -21.00 -9.46
CA SER A 242 -6.29 -21.49 -10.61
C SER A 242 -5.18 -22.48 -10.24
N THR A 243 -4.83 -22.58 -8.94
CA THR A 243 -3.73 -23.41 -8.46
C THR A 243 -4.26 -24.71 -7.84
N ALA A 244 -3.81 -25.85 -8.38
CA ALA A 244 -4.14 -27.16 -7.81
C ALA A 244 -3.28 -27.41 -6.57
N LEU A 245 -3.82 -27.14 -5.37
CA LEU A 245 -3.15 -27.40 -4.11
C LEU A 245 -3.43 -28.85 -3.66
N GLN A 246 -2.36 -29.58 -3.41
CA GLN A 246 -2.46 -30.90 -2.75
C GLN A 246 -2.57 -30.67 -1.25
N GLN A 247 -3.47 -31.39 -0.59
CA GLN A 247 -3.61 -31.36 0.86
C GLN A 247 -3.47 -32.75 1.46
N ALA A 248 -2.78 -32.81 2.60
CA ALA A 248 -2.64 -34.05 3.35
C ALA A 248 -3.94 -34.35 4.14
N PRO A 249 -4.34 -35.61 4.31
CA PRO A 249 -5.47 -35.99 5.15
C PRO A 249 -5.16 -35.77 6.64
N ALA A 250 -6.20 -35.68 7.46
CA ALA A 250 -6.06 -35.62 8.90
C ALA A 250 -5.27 -36.82 9.46
N VAL A 251 -4.50 -36.59 10.52
CA VAL A 251 -3.62 -37.60 11.11
C VAL A 251 -3.90 -37.83 12.59
N ALA A 252 -4.66 -36.98 13.28
CA ALA A 252 -4.99 -37.07 14.70
C ALA A 252 -6.45 -37.54 14.89
N PHE A 253 -6.66 -38.83 14.97
CA PHE A 253 -8.01 -39.44 15.07
C PHE A 253 -8.43 -39.75 16.50
N SER A 254 -7.49 -40.13 17.37
CA SER A 254 -7.79 -40.36 18.77
C SER A 254 -7.90 -39.05 19.56
N GLU A 255 -8.61 -39.04 20.66
CA GLU A 255 -8.71 -37.86 21.54
C GLU A 255 -7.33 -37.41 22.02
N GLN A 256 -6.47 -38.35 22.40
CA GLN A 256 -5.11 -38.05 22.83
C GLN A 256 -4.29 -37.39 21.69
N ALA A 257 -4.38 -37.92 20.46
CA ALA A 257 -3.71 -37.34 19.31
C ALA A 257 -4.20 -35.91 19.01
N GLN A 258 -5.51 -35.65 19.16
CA GLN A 258 -6.08 -34.31 19.01
C GLN A 258 -5.57 -33.32 20.06
N ILE A 259 -5.45 -33.78 21.33
CA ILE A 259 -4.87 -32.97 22.42
C ILE A 259 -3.39 -32.65 22.12
N ASN A 260 -2.61 -33.65 21.72
CA ASN A 260 -1.20 -33.50 21.43
C ASN A 260 -0.96 -32.57 20.23
N LEU A 261 -1.77 -32.73 19.18
CA LEU A 261 -1.74 -31.82 18.01
C LEU A 261 -2.08 -30.37 18.39
N ALA A 262 -3.14 -30.16 19.20
CA ALA A 262 -3.55 -28.86 19.69
C ALA A 262 -2.46 -28.19 20.55
N PHE A 263 -1.77 -28.98 21.39
CA PHE A 263 -0.64 -28.48 22.16
C PHE A 263 0.48 -27.98 21.26
N LEU A 264 0.92 -28.78 20.29
CA LEU A 264 2.00 -28.40 19.38
C LEU A 264 1.60 -27.22 18.47
N GLU A 265 0.34 -27.18 18.00
CA GLU A 265 -0.23 -26.04 17.29
C GLU A 265 -0.11 -24.76 18.12
N SER A 266 -0.52 -24.82 19.38
CA SER A 266 -0.48 -23.67 20.28
C SER A 266 0.96 -23.24 20.61
N TYR A 267 1.85 -24.19 20.89
CA TYR A 267 3.25 -23.94 21.19
C TYR A 267 3.94 -23.19 20.05
N PHE A 268 3.94 -23.75 18.84
CA PHE A 268 4.60 -23.14 17.70
C PHE A 268 3.93 -21.84 17.25
N SER A 269 2.60 -21.74 17.34
CA SER A 269 1.87 -20.52 17.01
C SER A 269 2.26 -19.34 17.92
N ASN A 270 2.47 -19.57 19.20
CA ASN A 270 2.92 -18.53 20.13
C ASN A 270 4.39 -18.20 19.95
N PHE A 271 5.23 -19.18 19.61
CA PHE A 271 6.64 -18.92 19.31
C PHE A 271 6.81 -17.93 18.14
N ILE A 272 5.97 -18.01 17.11
CA ILE A 272 6.00 -17.05 15.97
C ILE A 272 5.80 -15.61 16.46
N GLU A 273 4.97 -15.41 17.48
CA GLU A 273 4.67 -14.08 18.04
C GLU A 273 5.69 -13.64 19.12
N GLY A 274 6.72 -14.43 19.39
CA GLY A 274 7.78 -14.09 20.34
C GLY A 274 7.57 -14.62 21.76
N THR A 275 6.57 -15.47 22.00
CA THR A 275 6.39 -16.15 23.28
C THR A 275 7.25 -17.42 23.32
N GLU A 276 8.36 -17.35 24.04
CA GLU A 276 9.38 -18.40 24.07
C GLU A 276 9.37 -19.17 25.38
N PHE A 277 9.08 -20.48 25.29
CA PHE A 277 9.23 -21.48 26.37
C PHE A 277 10.00 -22.67 25.81
N GLU A 278 10.68 -23.40 26.69
CA GLU A 278 11.11 -24.76 26.36
C GLU A 278 9.88 -25.66 26.21
N VAL A 279 9.90 -26.55 25.23
CA VAL A 279 8.71 -27.36 24.89
C VAL A 279 8.24 -28.22 26.07
N GLN A 280 9.16 -28.75 26.89
CA GLN A 280 8.82 -29.53 28.08
C GLN A 280 8.20 -28.67 29.20
N GLU A 281 8.67 -27.43 29.36
CA GLU A 281 8.07 -26.46 30.27
C GLU A 281 6.64 -26.13 29.87
N ALA A 282 6.45 -25.78 28.57
CA ALA A 282 5.13 -25.49 28.02
C ALA A 282 4.16 -26.67 28.17
N ARG A 283 4.61 -27.88 27.88
CA ARG A 283 3.85 -29.10 28.07
C ARG A 283 3.36 -29.25 29.52
N GLY A 284 4.22 -29.01 30.52
CA GLY A 284 3.87 -29.12 31.94
C GLY A 284 2.67 -28.24 32.30
N PHE A 285 2.72 -26.96 32.02
CA PHE A 285 1.63 -26.06 32.42
C PHE A 285 0.40 -26.14 31.49
N VAL A 286 0.54 -26.46 30.21
CA VAL A 286 -0.60 -26.59 29.29
C VAL A 286 -1.44 -27.83 29.66
N LEU A 287 -0.81 -28.95 29.91
CA LEU A 287 -1.54 -30.17 30.28
C LEU A 287 -2.10 -30.12 31.71
N GLN A 288 -1.48 -29.37 32.62
CA GLN A 288 -1.96 -29.14 33.98
C GLN A 288 -2.98 -27.99 34.06
N GLY A 289 -3.06 -27.15 32.98
CA GLY A 289 -3.98 -26.01 32.89
C GLY A 289 -3.67 -24.86 33.85
N GLN A 290 -2.44 -24.79 34.37
CA GLN A 290 -2.01 -23.74 35.30
C GLN A 290 -0.93 -22.89 34.70
N PRO A 291 -1.03 -21.55 34.76
CA PRO A 291 -0.01 -20.66 34.22
C PRO A 291 1.27 -20.70 35.06
N VAL A 292 2.40 -20.46 34.43
CA VAL A 292 3.68 -20.30 35.11
C VAL A 292 3.70 -18.95 35.83
N LEU A 293 3.93 -18.94 37.14
CA LEU A 293 3.85 -17.76 37.99
C LEU A 293 4.89 -16.68 37.59
N VAL A 294 6.02 -17.06 37.02
CA VAL A 294 7.10 -16.15 36.62
C VAL A 294 6.76 -15.40 35.32
N ARG A 295 5.98 -16.02 34.41
CA ARG A 295 5.57 -15.45 33.11
C ARG A 295 4.08 -15.71 32.86
N PRO A 296 3.18 -15.15 33.68
CA PRO A 296 1.75 -15.50 33.64
C PRO A 296 1.11 -15.11 32.29
N GLN A 297 1.46 -13.96 31.70
CA GLN A 297 0.92 -13.51 30.41
C GLN A 297 1.28 -14.46 29.27
N ASP A 298 2.55 -14.85 29.17
CA ASP A 298 3.03 -15.76 28.14
C ASP A 298 2.39 -17.13 28.22
N SER A 299 2.23 -17.67 29.45
CA SER A 299 1.55 -18.95 29.64
C SER A 299 0.06 -18.90 29.32
N HIS A 300 -0.62 -17.78 29.62
CA HIS A 300 -2.02 -17.57 29.23
C HIS A 300 -2.19 -17.45 27.72
N ASP A 301 -1.25 -16.85 27.00
CA ASP A 301 -1.28 -16.77 25.55
C ASP A 301 -1.26 -18.16 24.91
N ILE A 302 -0.39 -19.07 25.42
CA ILE A 302 -0.36 -20.47 24.95
C ILE A 302 -1.67 -21.19 25.29
N LEU A 303 -2.15 -21.05 26.52
CA LEU A 303 -3.39 -21.68 26.98
C LEU A 303 -4.62 -21.21 26.18
N GLY A 304 -4.70 -19.91 25.86
CA GLY A 304 -5.78 -19.33 25.06
C GLY A 304 -5.87 -19.93 23.65
N VAL A 305 -4.73 -20.15 22.99
CA VAL A 305 -4.67 -20.84 21.70
C VAL A 305 -4.97 -22.33 21.85
N PHE A 306 -4.38 -22.98 22.85
CA PHE A 306 -4.60 -24.41 23.12
C PHE A 306 -6.07 -24.74 23.33
N HIS A 307 -6.79 -23.98 24.15
CA HIS A 307 -8.21 -24.21 24.41
C HIS A 307 -9.05 -24.12 23.14
N GLN A 308 -8.80 -23.18 22.25
CA GLN A 308 -9.51 -23.09 20.97
C GLN A 308 -9.12 -24.21 20.00
N ALA A 309 -7.84 -24.57 19.93
CA ALA A 309 -7.36 -25.65 19.06
C ALA A 309 -7.87 -27.04 19.50
N ARG A 310 -8.06 -27.24 20.81
CA ARG A 310 -8.55 -28.50 21.37
C ARG A 310 -10.07 -28.64 21.33
N ASP A 311 -10.80 -27.58 21.59
CA ASP A 311 -12.26 -27.58 21.62
C ASP A 311 -12.87 -27.83 20.26
N LYS A 312 -13.69 -28.88 20.14
CA LYS A 312 -14.27 -29.28 18.83
C LYS A 312 -15.20 -28.23 18.22
N GLY A 313 -15.85 -27.41 19.06
CA GLY A 313 -16.70 -26.32 18.58
C GLY A 313 -15.86 -25.26 17.88
N TRP A 314 -14.79 -24.78 18.54
CA TRP A 314 -13.88 -23.79 17.98
C TRP A 314 -13.03 -24.34 16.83
N ALA A 315 -12.47 -25.54 16.99
CA ALA A 315 -11.57 -26.17 16.05
C ALA A 315 -12.22 -26.52 14.69
N ASN A 316 -13.55 -26.64 14.65
CA ASN A 316 -14.31 -26.90 13.42
C ASN A 316 -15.20 -25.73 13.01
N GLN A 317 -15.03 -24.55 13.61
CA GLN A 317 -15.79 -23.37 13.25
C GLN A 317 -15.06 -22.58 12.16
N THR A 318 -15.49 -22.77 10.91
CA THR A 318 -14.97 -22.00 9.76
C THR A 318 -15.24 -20.51 9.90
N LEU A 319 -14.48 -19.69 9.18
CA LEU A 319 -14.66 -18.25 9.20
C LEU A 319 -16.02 -17.88 8.59
N ALA A 320 -16.83 -17.14 9.34
CA ALA A 320 -18.13 -16.66 8.90
C ALA A 320 -17.98 -15.63 7.77
N THR A 321 -19.01 -15.45 6.96
CA THR A 321 -19.05 -14.49 5.86
C THR A 321 -19.99 -13.32 6.16
N GLY A 322 -19.73 -12.16 5.52
CA GLY A 322 -20.52 -10.97 5.72
C GLY A 322 -20.43 -10.42 7.15
N GLU A 323 -21.47 -9.81 7.67
CA GLU A 323 -21.47 -9.17 9.00
C GLU A 323 -21.18 -10.15 10.15
N ALA A 324 -21.52 -11.42 9.99
CA ALA A 324 -21.30 -12.45 11.03
C ALA A 324 -19.81 -12.64 11.36
N VAL A 325 -18.90 -12.38 10.43
CA VAL A 325 -17.45 -12.46 10.67
C VAL A 325 -16.99 -11.53 11.80
N LEU A 326 -17.62 -10.38 11.95
CA LEU A 326 -17.27 -9.38 12.96
C LEU A 326 -17.48 -9.92 14.38
N THR A 327 -18.67 -10.51 14.62
CA THR A 327 -19.00 -11.10 15.92
C THR A 327 -18.12 -12.32 16.21
N GLN A 328 -17.97 -13.21 15.23
CA GLN A 328 -17.18 -14.43 15.39
C GLN A 328 -15.71 -14.13 15.74
N LEU A 329 -15.06 -13.21 15.02
CA LEU A 329 -13.66 -12.87 15.32
C LEU A 329 -13.51 -12.20 16.67
N ARG A 330 -14.46 -11.33 17.08
CA ARG A 330 -14.45 -10.70 18.40
C ARG A 330 -14.59 -11.74 19.52
N GLU A 331 -15.50 -12.71 19.38
CA GLU A 331 -15.68 -13.79 20.35
C GLU A 331 -14.43 -14.66 20.46
N ARG A 332 -13.85 -15.07 19.33
CA ARG A 332 -12.60 -15.85 19.31
C ARG A 332 -11.45 -15.08 19.96
N HIS A 333 -11.29 -13.81 19.63
CA HIS A 333 -10.24 -12.97 20.19
C HIS A 333 -10.46 -12.73 21.69
N ALA A 334 -11.70 -12.46 22.12
CA ALA A 334 -12.04 -12.31 23.54
C ALA A 334 -11.66 -13.55 24.34
N HIS A 335 -11.94 -14.74 23.81
CA HIS A 335 -11.56 -16.00 24.46
C HIS A 335 -10.05 -16.21 24.49
N GLN A 336 -9.36 -15.94 23.36
CA GLN A 336 -7.91 -16.13 23.22
C GLN A 336 -7.12 -15.21 24.15
N MET A 337 -7.53 -13.96 24.29
CA MET A 337 -6.80 -12.89 24.98
C MET A 337 -7.42 -12.50 26.34
N ARG A 338 -8.31 -13.33 26.90
CA ARG A 338 -9.10 -13.00 28.09
C ARG A 338 -8.27 -12.55 29.31
N GLU A 339 -7.05 -13.04 29.44
CA GLU A 339 -6.14 -12.69 30.55
C GLU A 339 -5.19 -11.52 30.20
N ARG A 340 -5.44 -10.87 29.07
CA ARG A 340 -4.66 -9.73 28.55
C ARG A 340 -5.54 -8.47 28.43
N PRO A 341 -6.07 -7.91 29.57
CA PRO A 341 -7.00 -6.79 29.54
C PRO A 341 -6.42 -5.53 28.83
N GLU A 342 -5.10 -5.37 28.85
CA GLU A 342 -4.40 -4.24 28.21
C GLU A 342 -4.54 -4.21 26.68
N VAL A 343 -4.89 -5.33 26.04
CA VAL A 343 -5.10 -5.39 24.58
C VAL A 343 -6.59 -5.36 24.22
N SER A 344 -7.47 -5.09 25.15
CA SER A 344 -8.93 -5.00 24.96
C SER A 344 -9.52 -6.24 24.28
N PRO A 345 -9.57 -7.41 24.96
CA PRO A 345 -10.05 -8.66 24.37
C PRO A 345 -11.43 -8.55 23.72
N GLY A 346 -11.53 -8.93 22.45
CA GLY A 346 -12.79 -8.86 21.69
C GLY A 346 -13.13 -7.49 21.10
N GLU A 347 -12.33 -6.46 21.31
CA GLU A 347 -12.55 -5.16 20.71
C GLU A 347 -11.59 -4.90 19.55
N PHE A 348 -12.12 -4.41 18.43
CA PHE A 348 -11.29 -4.01 17.31
C PHE A 348 -10.41 -2.82 17.70
N LYS A 349 -9.21 -2.77 17.11
CA LYS A 349 -8.23 -1.70 17.38
C LYS A 349 -8.81 -0.31 17.13
N ASP A 350 -8.43 0.64 17.96
CA ASP A 350 -8.75 2.06 17.84
C ASP A 350 -7.57 2.89 17.30
N LYS A 351 -6.38 2.30 17.22
CA LYS A 351 -5.16 2.93 16.71
C LYS A 351 -4.56 2.12 15.56
N PRO A 352 -3.92 2.79 14.58
CA PRO A 352 -3.16 2.10 13.54
C PRO A 352 -2.07 1.21 14.15
N ASN A 353 -1.87 0.04 13.58
CA ASN A 353 -0.79 -0.86 13.93
C ASN A 353 0.05 -1.22 12.68
N ARG A 354 1.29 -1.64 12.91
CA ARG A 354 2.22 -2.02 11.84
C ARG A 354 3.14 -3.16 12.29
N ALA A 355 3.65 -3.90 11.33
CA ALA A 355 4.73 -4.88 11.53
C ALA A 355 5.89 -4.54 10.59
N GLY A 356 7.00 -4.06 11.15
CA GLY A 356 8.11 -3.51 10.38
C GLY A 356 7.65 -2.36 9.49
N ASN A 357 7.78 -2.52 8.17
CA ASN A 357 7.35 -1.53 7.16
C ASN A 357 5.93 -1.78 6.60
N THR A 358 5.21 -2.79 7.10
CA THR A 358 3.85 -3.08 6.66
C THR A 358 2.86 -2.38 7.57
N GLU A 359 2.09 -1.44 7.02
CA GLU A 359 0.94 -0.83 7.68
C GLU A 359 -0.30 -1.68 7.41
N PHE A 360 -1.05 -1.97 8.47
CA PHE A 360 -2.29 -2.72 8.38
C PHE A 360 -3.49 -1.78 8.16
N VAL A 361 -4.65 -2.36 7.88
CA VAL A 361 -5.89 -1.63 7.63
C VAL A 361 -6.17 -0.62 8.76
N ALA A 362 -6.52 0.61 8.39
CA ALA A 362 -6.83 1.67 9.35
C ALA A 362 -8.06 1.29 10.21
N PRO A 363 -8.12 1.68 11.50
CA PRO A 363 -9.19 1.29 12.42
C PRO A 363 -10.61 1.51 11.87
N ALA A 364 -10.87 2.66 11.26
CA ALA A 364 -12.17 3.00 10.68
C ALA A 364 -12.61 2.07 9.52
N LEU A 365 -11.67 1.39 8.88
CA LEU A 365 -11.89 0.53 7.70
C LEU A 365 -11.92 -0.97 8.04
N VAL A 366 -11.56 -1.35 9.27
CA VAL A 366 -11.44 -2.75 9.72
C VAL A 366 -12.74 -3.53 9.45
N ARG A 367 -13.88 -3.01 9.90
CA ARG A 367 -15.17 -3.71 9.80
C ARG A 367 -15.54 -4.01 8.34
N GLY A 368 -15.53 -2.99 7.50
CA GLY A 368 -15.88 -3.16 6.09
C GLY A 368 -14.91 -4.06 5.34
N THR A 369 -13.61 -3.95 5.63
CA THR A 369 -12.59 -4.77 4.98
C THR A 369 -12.72 -6.25 5.36
N LEU A 370 -13.01 -6.57 6.64
CA LEU A 370 -13.32 -7.94 7.07
C LEU A 370 -14.57 -8.49 6.38
N VAL A 371 -15.64 -7.69 6.31
CA VAL A 371 -16.88 -8.09 5.64
C VAL A 371 -16.61 -8.39 4.17
N GLN A 372 -15.96 -7.48 3.42
CA GLN A 372 -15.68 -7.67 2.00
C GLN A 372 -14.72 -8.86 1.76
N GLY A 373 -13.65 -8.98 2.54
CA GLY A 373 -12.70 -10.10 2.43
C GLY A 373 -13.36 -11.45 2.73
N SER A 374 -14.24 -11.52 3.72
CA SER A 374 -14.96 -12.76 4.08
C SER A 374 -15.92 -13.24 2.99
N LEU A 375 -16.52 -12.32 2.23
CA LEU A 375 -17.40 -12.67 1.10
C LEU A 375 -16.67 -13.40 -0.05
N LEU A 376 -15.35 -13.36 -0.08
CA LEU A 376 -14.54 -14.09 -1.06
C LEU A 376 -14.34 -15.56 -0.68
N LEU A 377 -14.50 -15.96 0.58
CA LEU A 377 -14.25 -17.32 1.05
C LEU A 377 -15.06 -18.38 0.30
N PRO A 378 -16.37 -18.21 0.04
CA PRO A 378 -17.13 -19.19 -0.74
C PRO A 378 -16.71 -19.28 -2.22
N THR A 379 -15.95 -18.31 -2.72
CA THR A 379 -15.53 -18.28 -4.13
C THR A 379 -14.32 -19.16 -4.42
N VAL A 380 -13.66 -19.69 -3.38
CA VAL A 380 -12.51 -20.59 -3.48
C VAL A 380 -12.88 -21.99 -3.00
N PRO A 381 -12.20 -23.06 -3.47
CA PRO A 381 -12.45 -24.42 -3.01
C PRO A 381 -12.27 -24.55 -1.50
N ALA A 382 -13.07 -25.38 -0.86
CA ALA A 382 -12.90 -25.74 0.55
C ALA A 382 -11.57 -26.47 0.78
N GLY A 383 -11.10 -26.47 2.03
CA GLY A 383 -9.81 -27.04 2.41
C GLY A 383 -8.69 -26.02 2.30
N MET A 384 -7.51 -26.44 1.83
CA MET A 384 -6.31 -25.58 1.84
C MET A 384 -6.51 -24.22 1.16
N PRO A 385 -7.12 -24.10 -0.03
CA PRO A 385 -7.33 -22.80 -0.65
C PRO A 385 -8.10 -21.82 0.27
N ARG A 386 -9.24 -22.28 0.84
CA ARG A 386 -10.07 -21.45 1.70
C ARG A 386 -9.39 -21.14 3.03
N ALA A 387 -8.66 -22.12 3.59
CA ALA A 387 -7.89 -21.97 4.83
C ALA A 387 -6.83 -20.86 4.69
N LEU A 388 -6.09 -20.86 3.59
CA LEU A 388 -5.07 -19.84 3.31
C LEU A 388 -5.68 -18.45 3.07
N LEU A 389 -6.81 -18.38 2.35
CA LEU A 389 -7.51 -17.11 2.16
C LEU A 389 -8.06 -16.56 3.48
N ALA A 390 -8.69 -17.39 4.31
CA ALA A 390 -9.23 -17.00 5.61
C ALA A 390 -8.12 -16.47 6.54
N MET A 391 -6.98 -17.18 6.61
CA MET A 391 -5.81 -16.73 7.33
C MET A 391 -5.31 -15.38 6.81
N PHE A 392 -5.16 -15.24 5.49
CA PHE A 392 -4.63 -14.03 4.87
C PHE A 392 -5.52 -12.81 5.13
N VAL A 393 -6.85 -12.95 5.01
CA VAL A 393 -7.80 -11.87 5.33
C VAL A 393 -7.62 -11.38 6.77
N VAL A 394 -7.53 -12.29 7.75
CA VAL A 394 -7.36 -11.90 9.17
C VAL A 394 -5.98 -11.28 9.40
N THR A 395 -4.93 -11.83 8.78
CA THR A 395 -3.55 -11.31 8.91
C THR A 395 -3.43 -9.91 8.34
N GLU A 396 -3.96 -9.65 7.14
CA GLU A 396 -3.82 -8.37 6.44
C GLU A 396 -4.70 -7.27 7.03
N VAL A 397 -5.90 -7.59 7.46
CA VAL A 397 -6.75 -6.60 8.15
C VAL A 397 -6.17 -6.25 9.52
N HIS A 398 -5.58 -7.24 10.21
CA HIS A 398 -4.97 -7.09 11.54
C HIS A 398 -5.91 -6.37 12.50
N PRO A 399 -7.11 -6.94 12.75
CA PRO A 399 -8.23 -6.20 13.31
C PRO A 399 -8.09 -5.81 14.78
N PHE A 400 -7.20 -6.44 15.53
CA PHE A 400 -7.03 -6.24 16.97
C PHE A 400 -5.68 -5.59 17.30
N THR A 401 -5.53 -5.16 18.57
CA THR A 401 -4.27 -4.57 19.05
C THR A 401 -3.12 -5.58 19.08
N ASP A 402 -3.42 -6.83 19.49
CA ASP A 402 -2.49 -7.97 19.53
C ASP A 402 -3.25 -9.27 19.23
N GLY A 403 -2.56 -10.42 19.12
CA GLY A 403 -3.15 -11.75 18.94
C GLY A 403 -3.63 -12.08 17.53
N ASN A 404 -3.49 -11.20 16.57
CA ASN A 404 -4.00 -11.36 15.20
C ASN A 404 -3.39 -12.56 14.47
N GLY A 405 -2.08 -12.76 14.55
CA GLY A 405 -1.41 -13.87 13.88
C GLY A 405 -1.83 -15.23 14.43
N ARG A 406 -1.95 -15.34 15.77
CA ARG A 406 -2.45 -16.55 16.45
C ARG A 406 -3.89 -16.86 16.03
N LEU A 407 -4.76 -15.84 16.01
CA LEU A 407 -6.14 -15.96 15.55
C LEU A 407 -6.23 -16.39 14.09
N ALA A 408 -5.43 -15.80 13.21
CA ALA A 408 -5.40 -16.14 11.79
C ALA A 408 -5.02 -17.61 11.56
N ARG A 409 -4.03 -18.14 12.30
CA ARG A 409 -3.65 -19.55 12.21
C ARG A 409 -4.71 -20.50 12.78
N LEU A 410 -5.40 -20.12 13.87
CA LEU A 410 -6.55 -20.87 14.39
C LEU A 410 -7.69 -20.96 13.36
N VAL A 411 -8.01 -19.85 12.70
CA VAL A 411 -9.03 -19.80 11.64
C VAL A 411 -8.61 -20.67 10.45
N MET A 412 -7.36 -20.61 10.01
CA MET A 412 -6.82 -21.47 8.96
C MET A 412 -7.01 -22.96 9.29
N ASN A 413 -6.62 -23.35 10.50
CA ASN A 413 -6.69 -24.76 10.91
C ASN A 413 -8.12 -25.25 11.12
N ALA A 414 -9.07 -24.36 11.46
CA ALA A 414 -10.48 -24.70 11.50
C ALA A 414 -11.03 -25.04 10.09
N GLU A 415 -10.67 -24.27 9.07
CA GLU A 415 -11.04 -24.54 7.67
C GLU A 415 -10.51 -25.91 7.18
N LEU A 416 -9.29 -26.28 7.59
CA LEU A 416 -8.72 -27.59 7.25
C LEU A 416 -9.43 -28.73 8.01
N SER A 417 -9.75 -28.50 9.29
CA SER A 417 -10.37 -29.52 10.14
C SER A 417 -11.74 -29.98 9.63
N VAL A 418 -12.60 -29.08 9.16
CA VAL A 418 -13.94 -29.40 8.67
C VAL A 418 -13.96 -30.26 7.39
N VAL A 419 -12.86 -30.26 6.65
CA VAL A 419 -12.71 -31.13 5.45
C VAL A 419 -11.85 -32.36 5.71
N ASN A 420 -11.57 -32.67 6.97
CA ASN A 420 -10.69 -33.76 7.40
C ASN A 420 -9.29 -33.69 6.75
N ALA A 421 -8.76 -32.47 6.56
CA ALA A 421 -7.40 -32.24 6.17
C ALA A 421 -6.49 -32.06 7.39
N CYS A 422 -5.20 -32.36 7.24
CA CYS A 422 -4.22 -32.13 8.27
C CYS A 422 -4.10 -30.63 8.56
N ARG A 423 -4.11 -30.26 9.84
CA ARG A 423 -3.79 -28.91 10.30
C ARG A 423 -2.35 -28.54 9.96
N ILE A 424 -2.05 -27.29 9.93
CA ILE A 424 -0.71 -26.77 9.65
C ILE A 424 -0.07 -26.30 10.96
N ILE A 425 1.07 -26.86 11.31
CA ILE A 425 1.95 -26.41 12.38
C ILE A 425 3.19 -25.80 11.72
N ILE A 426 3.47 -24.52 12.00
CA ILE A 426 4.64 -23.82 11.47
C ILE A 426 5.77 -23.94 12.49
N PRO A 427 6.81 -24.80 12.26
CA PRO A 427 7.88 -24.99 13.23
C PRO A 427 8.72 -23.74 13.41
N THR A 428 9.39 -23.63 14.56
CA THR A 428 10.27 -22.51 14.91
C THR A 428 11.26 -22.17 13.80
N LEU A 429 11.96 -23.19 13.29
CA LEU A 429 12.96 -23.03 12.24
C LEU A 429 12.38 -22.48 10.92
N PHE A 430 11.09 -22.70 10.65
CA PHE A 430 10.41 -22.27 9.42
C PHE A 430 9.75 -20.90 9.54
N ARG A 431 9.78 -20.28 10.73
CA ARG A 431 9.13 -18.99 11.02
C ARG A 431 9.52 -17.88 10.03
N GLU A 432 10.82 -17.71 9.78
CA GLU A 432 11.29 -16.65 8.88
C GLU A 432 10.86 -16.88 7.43
N GLU A 433 10.96 -18.14 6.92
CA GLU A 433 10.51 -18.49 5.57
C GLU A 433 9.02 -18.23 5.40
N TYR A 434 8.21 -18.61 6.37
CA TYR A 434 6.78 -18.31 6.40
C TYR A 434 6.49 -16.81 6.33
N LEU A 435 7.16 -16.01 7.16
CA LEU A 435 6.95 -14.57 7.20
C LEU A 435 7.46 -13.88 5.92
N ASP A 436 8.56 -14.35 5.34
CA ASP A 436 9.10 -13.81 4.08
C ASP A 436 8.15 -14.08 2.90
N CYS A 437 7.66 -15.31 2.77
CA CYS A 437 6.68 -15.66 1.74
C CYS A 437 5.37 -14.86 1.91
N LEU A 438 4.92 -14.68 3.14
CA LEU A 438 3.73 -13.86 3.44
C LEU A 438 3.95 -12.40 3.05
N ARG A 439 5.14 -11.83 3.29
CA ARG A 439 5.48 -10.46 2.88
C ARG A 439 5.51 -10.29 1.36
N VAL A 440 5.98 -11.30 0.61
CA VAL A 440 5.94 -11.29 -0.86
C VAL A 440 4.49 -11.25 -1.33
N LEU A 441 3.62 -12.09 -0.78
CA LEU A 441 2.18 -12.06 -1.10
C LEU A 441 1.56 -10.69 -0.77
N THR A 442 1.88 -10.11 0.39
CA THR A 442 1.34 -8.81 0.83
C THR A 442 1.78 -7.65 -0.06
N ARG A 443 3.06 -7.63 -0.50
CA ARG A 443 3.65 -6.47 -1.20
C ARG A 443 3.54 -6.56 -2.70
N ASP A 444 3.76 -7.75 -3.23
CA ASP A 444 3.90 -7.98 -4.66
C ASP A 444 2.67 -8.70 -5.26
N GLY A 445 1.78 -9.23 -4.39
CA GLY A 445 0.61 -10.01 -4.79
C GLY A 445 0.97 -11.40 -5.34
N GLU A 446 2.23 -11.85 -5.19
CA GLU A 446 2.72 -13.14 -5.69
C GLU A 446 2.45 -14.25 -4.67
N ALA A 447 1.54 -15.17 -4.97
CA ALA A 447 1.13 -16.22 -4.05
C ALA A 447 2.00 -17.48 -4.11
N GLU A 448 2.67 -17.76 -5.21
CA GLU A 448 3.37 -19.03 -5.44
C GLU A 448 4.35 -19.42 -4.32
N PRO A 449 5.26 -18.52 -3.84
CA PRO A 449 6.16 -18.86 -2.74
C PRO A 449 5.42 -19.24 -1.46
N PHE A 450 4.35 -18.49 -1.13
CA PHE A 450 3.53 -18.74 0.06
C PHE A 450 2.75 -20.05 -0.05
N LEU A 451 2.13 -20.35 -1.19
CA LEU A 451 1.42 -21.59 -1.44
C LEU A 451 2.35 -22.81 -1.33
N GLY A 452 3.53 -22.73 -1.94
CA GLY A 452 4.54 -23.78 -1.86
C GLY A 452 5.03 -24.04 -0.46
N ALA A 453 5.30 -22.97 0.30
CA ALA A 453 5.71 -23.06 1.70
C ALA A 453 4.65 -23.72 2.59
N MET A 454 3.39 -23.28 2.47
CA MET A 454 2.30 -23.80 3.28
C MET A 454 1.96 -25.26 2.95
N GLN A 455 2.05 -25.64 1.68
CA GLN A 455 1.86 -27.04 1.24
C GLN A 455 2.96 -27.97 1.76
N LYS A 456 4.21 -27.53 1.68
CA LYS A 456 5.37 -28.25 2.25
C LYS A 456 5.22 -28.46 3.75
N ILE A 457 4.82 -27.45 4.49
CA ILE A 457 4.65 -27.53 5.95
C ILE A 457 3.44 -28.36 6.34
N GLN A 458 2.34 -28.35 5.59
CA GLN A 458 1.23 -29.26 5.84
C GLN A 458 1.65 -30.72 5.67
N GLN A 459 2.38 -31.05 4.60
CA GLN A 459 2.92 -32.40 4.36
C GLN A 459 3.88 -32.82 5.48
N TRP A 460 4.73 -31.90 5.92
CA TRP A 460 5.63 -32.13 7.06
C TRP A 460 4.84 -32.40 8.35
N THR A 461 3.83 -31.58 8.67
CA THR A 461 2.95 -31.78 9.82
C THR A 461 2.24 -33.16 9.77
N ALA A 462 1.81 -33.58 8.59
CA ALA A 462 1.09 -34.84 8.39
C ALA A 462 1.98 -36.08 8.51
N ALA A 463 3.29 -35.93 8.53
CA ALA A 463 4.20 -37.06 8.58
C ALA A 463 4.42 -37.62 10.01
N PHE A 464 3.87 -36.98 11.05
CA PHE A 464 4.05 -37.38 12.44
C PHE A 464 2.85 -38.16 12.97
N ASN A 465 3.12 -39.03 13.97
CA ASN A 465 2.10 -39.75 14.74
C ASN A 465 1.88 -39.04 16.07
N TYR A 466 0.73 -38.42 16.26
CA TYR A 466 0.41 -37.60 17.43
C TYR A 466 -0.15 -38.41 18.65
N ASN A 467 -0.21 -39.74 18.59
CA ASN A 467 -0.74 -40.52 19.70
C ASN A 467 0.15 -40.48 20.97
N ASP A 468 1.46 -40.34 20.77
CA ASP A 468 2.44 -40.23 21.86
C ASP A 468 3.16 -38.88 21.78
N ILE A 469 2.98 -38.04 22.81
CA ILE A 469 3.53 -36.68 22.83
C ILE A 469 5.06 -36.67 22.97
N ASP A 470 5.63 -37.62 23.74
CA ASP A 470 7.07 -37.70 23.91
C ASP A 470 7.75 -38.09 22.58
N GLN A 471 7.20 -39.13 21.96
CA GLN A 471 7.71 -39.61 20.67
C GLN A 471 7.64 -38.50 19.56
N VAL A 472 6.52 -37.77 19.49
CA VAL A 472 6.39 -36.72 18.46
C VAL A 472 7.31 -35.54 18.71
N ILE A 473 7.51 -35.13 19.97
CA ILE A 473 8.48 -34.10 20.35
C ILE A 473 9.90 -34.54 19.99
N ASP A 474 10.30 -35.76 20.30
CA ASP A 474 11.61 -36.31 19.97
C ASP A 474 11.84 -36.33 18.44
N GLN A 475 10.85 -36.79 17.68
CA GLN A 475 10.89 -36.82 16.24
C GLN A 475 10.98 -35.39 15.63
N MET A 476 10.20 -34.44 16.15
CA MET A 476 10.25 -33.03 15.71
C MET A 476 11.59 -32.39 16.07
N SER A 477 12.17 -32.72 17.24
CA SER A 477 13.51 -32.28 17.63
C SER A 477 14.59 -32.83 16.69
N ALA A 478 14.51 -34.10 16.33
CA ALA A 478 15.39 -34.73 15.36
C ALA A 478 15.26 -34.12 13.95
N CYS A 479 14.10 -33.50 13.64
CA CYS A 479 13.86 -32.75 12.42
C CYS A 479 14.26 -31.27 12.50
N ASN A 480 14.89 -30.83 13.58
CA ASN A 480 15.28 -29.44 13.86
C ASN A 480 14.08 -28.47 13.99
N ALA A 481 12.90 -28.96 14.35
CA ALA A 481 11.67 -28.13 14.38
C ALA A 481 11.73 -26.99 15.40
N PHE A 482 12.46 -27.17 16.49
CA PHE A 482 12.60 -26.21 17.59
C PHE A 482 13.80 -25.28 17.44
N GLU A 483 14.68 -25.54 16.44
CA GLU A 483 15.86 -24.73 16.17
C GLU A 483 15.48 -23.34 15.66
N ARG A 484 16.35 -22.34 15.92
CA ARG A 484 16.08 -20.92 15.61
C ARG A 484 16.86 -20.42 14.40
N SER A 485 18.02 -21.00 14.12
CA SER A 485 18.96 -20.49 13.13
C SER A 485 18.88 -21.23 11.79
N ARG A 486 18.28 -20.62 10.77
CA ARG A 486 18.25 -21.15 9.40
C ARG A 486 19.64 -21.23 8.74
N SER A 487 20.59 -20.46 9.21
CA SER A 487 21.97 -20.51 8.68
C SER A 487 22.72 -21.75 9.17
N GLN A 488 22.32 -22.33 10.30
CA GLN A 488 22.98 -23.49 10.91
C GLN A 488 22.19 -24.79 10.70
N PHE A 489 20.87 -24.71 10.63
CA PHE A 489 19.98 -25.86 10.57
C PHE A 489 19.07 -25.81 9.35
N LYS A 490 18.62 -27.00 8.91
CA LYS A 490 17.56 -27.15 7.91
C LYS A 490 16.44 -27.98 8.52
N LEU A 491 15.21 -27.65 8.19
CA LEU A 491 14.06 -28.47 8.55
C LEU A 491 14.14 -29.80 7.78
N LEU A 492 14.25 -30.88 8.51
CA LEU A 492 14.35 -32.23 7.97
C LEU A 492 12.97 -32.87 7.84
N ALA A 493 12.82 -33.76 6.88
CA ALA A 493 11.66 -34.65 6.86
C ALA A 493 11.79 -35.71 7.96
N PRO A 494 10.69 -36.11 8.64
CA PRO A 494 10.76 -37.23 9.56
C PRO A 494 11.21 -38.49 8.84
N SER A 495 12.09 -39.27 9.48
CA SER A 495 12.52 -40.54 8.95
C SER A 495 11.29 -41.45 8.82
N THR A 496 11.05 -41.98 7.63
CA THR A 496 10.04 -42.99 7.38
C THR A 496 10.37 -44.23 8.20
N GLN A 497 9.83 -44.35 9.41
CA GLN A 497 9.75 -45.64 10.01
C GLN A 497 8.77 -46.47 9.18
N THR A 498 9.28 -47.50 8.53
CA THR A 498 8.51 -48.53 7.85
C THR A 498 7.40 -48.94 8.78
N ARG A 499 6.14 -48.69 8.41
CA ARG A 499 5.00 -49.29 9.09
C ARG A 499 5.16 -50.79 8.89
N GLU A 500 5.65 -51.50 9.88
CA GLU A 500 5.39 -52.92 9.98
C GLU A 500 3.88 -53.08 10.20
N VAL A 501 3.27 -53.81 9.27
CA VAL A 501 1.83 -54.11 9.15
C VAL A 501 1.39 -55.01 10.27
#